data_812bb7e6e42cf36afe1b1ec6d2e094ba
#
_entry.id   812bb7e6e42cf36afe1b1ec6d2e094ba
#
_cell.length_a   1.000
_cell.length_b   1.000
_cell.length_c   1.000
_cell.angle_alpha   90.00
_cell.angle_beta   90.00
_cell.angle_gamma   90.00
#
_symmetry.space_group_name_H-M   'P 1'
#
loop_
_entity.id
_entity.type
_entity.pdbx_description
1 polymer ?
#
loop_
_entity_poly.entity_id
_entity_poly.type
_entity_poly.pdbx_seq_one_letter_code
_entity_poly.pdbx_strand_id
1 'polypeptide(L)'
;MKAFLSKHGEEGKTELNTVAPTHTITLSASPKVSYCGNDIEEGKLRLIFNPNYLGTNIDHAGQNLAESLSAAPQPDGASPLSYAARHSIKTDYDANIGAYLEKARKALQNDKFVFDPSWEQLAAALKGGKDVRDDWETNLGQFATNYFDGFVSVLNYQKFHEDEMLREGLEEGVPNGVLKLRIVEKLTTGQSSYNEITLDNGDLVIQVSYIQPQMRSNRC
;
A
#
# COMPACT_ATOMS: atom_id res chain seq x y z
N MET A 1 -6.50 -6.63 -22.23
CA MET A 1 -5.53 -7.72 -22.01
C MET A 1 -4.09 -7.33 -22.38
N LYS A 2 -3.77 -6.88 -23.61
CA LYS A 2 -2.39 -6.51 -23.97
C LYS A 2 -1.79 -5.44 -23.04
N ALA A 3 -2.51 -4.35 -22.76
CA ALA A 3 -2.06 -3.29 -21.86
C ALA A 3 -1.81 -3.79 -20.43
N PHE A 4 -2.67 -4.68 -19.93
CA PHE A 4 -2.50 -5.32 -18.63
C PHE A 4 -1.22 -6.18 -18.60
N LEU A 5 -1.04 -7.07 -19.58
CA LEU A 5 0.16 -7.92 -19.66
C LEU A 5 1.45 -7.09 -19.85
N SER A 6 1.38 -5.97 -20.58
CA SER A 6 2.52 -5.06 -20.73
C SER A 6 2.91 -4.40 -19.41
N LYS A 7 1.94 -4.07 -18.55
CA LYS A 7 2.16 -3.42 -17.25
C LYS A 7 2.54 -4.42 -16.15
N HIS A 8 1.88 -5.57 -16.13
CA HIS A 8 1.94 -6.53 -15.01
C HIS A 8 2.74 -7.81 -15.33
N GLY A 9 3.11 -8.05 -16.59
CA GLY A 9 3.97 -9.15 -17.01
C GLY A 9 3.49 -10.54 -16.56
N GLU A 10 4.45 -11.39 -16.22
CA GLU A 10 4.18 -12.77 -15.76
C GLU A 10 3.49 -12.81 -14.39
N GLU A 11 3.69 -11.80 -13.54
CA GLU A 11 3.01 -11.71 -12.25
C GLU A 11 1.50 -11.57 -12.42
N GLY A 12 1.05 -10.63 -13.27
CA GLY A 12 -0.37 -10.46 -13.55
C GLY A 12 -0.99 -11.67 -14.24
N LYS A 13 -0.22 -12.37 -15.08
CA LYS A 13 -0.65 -13.62 -15.71
C LYS A 13 -0.80 -14.74 -14.69
N THR A 14 0.15 -14.88 -13.76
CA THR A 14 0.09 -15.85 -12.67
C THR A 14 -1.13 -15.59 -11.78
N GLU A 15 -1.34 -14.33 -11.38
CA GLU A 15 -2.51 -13.96 -10.57
C GLU A 15 -3.82 -14.29 -11.29
N LEU A 16 -3.95 -13.92 -12.57
CA LEU A 16 -5.14 -14.26 -13.35
C LEU A 16 -5.40 -15.77 -13.38
N ASN A 17 -4.37 -16.58 -13.61
CA ASN A 17 -4.48 -18.03 -13.60
C ASN A 17 -4.87 -18.60 -12.23
N THR A 18 -4.44 -17.94 -11.14
CA THR A 18 -4.77 -18.32 -9.78
C THR A 18 -6.25 -18.09 -9.45
N VAL A 19 -6.78 -16.91 -9.81
CA VAL A 19 -8.17 -16.54 -9.47
C VAL A 19 -9.19 -16.96 -10.54
N ALA A 20 -8.72 -17.26 -11.76
CA ALA A 20 -9.53 -17.79 -12.86
C ALA A 20 -8.98 -19.14 -13.38
N PRO A 21 -8.90 -20.17 -12.52
CA PRO A 21 -8.24 -21.45 -12.82
C PRO A 21 -8.94 -22.27 -13.91
N THR A 22 -10.15 -21.92 -14.28
CA THR A 22 -10.84 -22.58 -15.39
C THR A 22 -10.30 -22.17 -16.77
N HIS A 23 -9.46 -21.12 -16.83
CA HIS A 23 -8.96 -20.52 -18.07
C HIS A 23 -10.08 -20.16 -19.06
N THR A 24 -11.27 -19.87 -18.56
CA THR A 24 -12.47 -19.59 -19.37
C THR A 24 -12.77 -18.11 -19.34
N ILE A 25 -13.05 -17.55 -20.51
CA ILE A 25 -13.56 -16.18 -20.65
C ILE A 25 -15.02 -16.29 -21.09
N THR A 26 -15.92 -15.63 -20.38
CA THR A 26 -17.35 -15.60 -20.70
C THR A 26 -17.81 -14.17 -20.97
N LEU A 27 -18.93 -14.04 -21.67
CA LEU A 27 -19.62 -12.78 -21.91
C LEU A 27 -20.97 -12.80 -21.18
N SER A 28 -21.22 -11.81 -20.33
CA SER A 28 -22.40 -11.77 -19.47
C SER A 28 -23.04 -10.39 -19.42
N ALA A 29 -24.37 -10.34 -19.47
CA ALA A 29 -25.10 -9.11 -19.24
C ALA A 29 -25.07 -8.75 -17.74
N SER A 30 -24.83 -7.48 -17.43
CA SER A 30 -24.85 -6.97 -16.06
C SER A 30 -25.31 -5.50 -16.02
N PRO A 31 -26.30 -5.16 -15.20
CA PRO A 31 -26.68 -3.76 -14.98
C PRO A 31 -25.69 -2.99 -14.08
N LYS A 32 -24.70 -3.67 -13.49
CA LYS A 32 -23.73 -3.08 -12.55
C LYS A 32 -22.70 -2.18 -13.23
N VAL A 33 -22.55 -2.29 -14.56
CA VAL A 33 -21.63 -1.46 -15.33
C VAL A 33 -22.38 -0.45 -16.17
N SER A 34 -21.77 0.74 -16.37
CA SER A 34 -22.38 1.77 -17.21
C SER A 34 -22.44 1.35 -18.68
N TYR A 35 -21.38 0.76 -19.19
CA TYR A 35 -21.28 0.27 -20.58
C TYR A 35 -20.79 -1.18 -20.61
N CYS A 36 -19.53 -1.40 -20.31
CA CYS A 36 -18.92 -2.71 -20.17
C CYS A 36 -17.77 -2.67 -19.15
N GLY A 37 -17.32 -3.86 -18.75
CA GLY A 37 -16.23 -4.04 -17.77
C GLY A 37 -15.82 -5.50 -17.71
N ASN A 38 -15.17 -5.86 -16.63
CA ASN A 38 -14.82 -7.24 -16.33
C ASN A 38 -14.96 -7.52 -14.83
N ASP A 39 -15.12 -8.78 -14.49
CA ASP A 39 -15.02 -9.31 -13.13
C ASP A 39 -14.57 -10.78 -13.18
N ILE A 40 -14.36 -11.36 -12.00
CA ILE A 40 -14.04 -12.77 -11.86
C ILE A 40 -15.09 -13.42 -10.97
N GLU A 41 -15.77 -14.41 -11.52
CA GLU A 41 -16.80 -15.15 -10.81
C GLU A 41 -16.72 -16.65 -11.14
N GLU A 42 -16.86 -17.48 -10.14
CA GLU A 42 -16.77 -18.96 -10.26
C GLU A 42 -15.47 -19.43 -10.95
N GLY A 43 -14.35 -18.74 -10.72
CA GLY A 43 -13.07 -19.06 -11.34
C GLY A 43 -13.00 -18.81 -12.85
N LYS A 44 -13.83 -17.92 -13.38
CA LYS A 44 -13.90 -17.51 -14.79
C LYS A 44 -13.71 -16.00 -14.88
N LEU A 45 -12.97 -15.55 -15.88
CA LEU A 45 -12.95 -14.14 -16.26
C LEU A 45 -14.23 -13.84 -17.08
N ARG A 46 -15.06 -12.93 -16.59
CA ARG A 46 -16.24 -12.48 -17.32
C ARG A 46 -15.99 -11.10 -17.91
N LEU A 47 -16.30 -10.96 -19.17
CA LEU A 47 -16.51 -9.66 -19.80
C LEU A 47 -17.99 -9.31 -19.61
N ILE A 48 -18.27 -8.25 -18.91
CA ILE A 48 -19.62 -7.83 -18.56
C ILE A 48 -20.05 -6.61 -19.36
N PHE A 49 -21.31 -6.56 -19.75
CA PHE A 49 -21.86 -5.44 -20.52
C PHE A 49 -23.26 -5.05 -20.02
N ASN A 50 -23.58 -3.76 -20.13
CA ASN A 50 -24.93 -3.27 -19.86
C ASN A 50 -25.80 -3.51 -21.10
N PRO A 51 -26.89 -4.29 -20.97
CA PRO A 51 -27.75 -4.64 -22.11
C PRO A 51 -28.40 -3.42 -22.77
N ASN A 52 -28.57 -2.30 -22.04
CA ASN A 52 -29.14 -1.07 -22.60
C ASN A 52 -28.16 -0.28 -23.47
N TYR A 53 -26.86 -0.61 -23.41
CA TYR A 53 -25.78 0.10 -24.14
C TYR A 53 -24.87 -0.87 -24.87
N LEU A 54 -25.45 -1.92 -25.46
CA LEU A 54 -24.73 -2.97 -26.16
C LEU A 54 -23.84 -2.38 -27.27
N GLY A 55 -22.56 -2.74 -27.25
CA GLY A 55 -21.58 -2.29 -28.25
C GLY A 55 -20.98 -0.91 -27.97
N THR A 56 -21.37 -0.23 -26.90
CA THR A 56 -20.81 1.07 -26.50
C THR A 56 -19.59 0.87 -25.59
N ASN A 57 -18.47 1.57 -25.91
CA ASN A 57 -17.23 1.55 -25.11
C ASN A 57 -16.71 0.14 -24.79
N ILE A 58 -16.71 -0.74 -25.79
CA ILE A 58 -16.30 -2.16 -25.63
C ILE A 58 -14.85 -2.34 -25.18
N ASP A 59 -14.00 -1.36 -25.40
CA ASP A 59 -12.62 -1.31 -24.94
C ASP A 59 -12.53 -1.24 -23.40
N HIS A 60 -13.54 -0.70 -22.71
CA HIS A 60 -13.61 -0.69 -21.25
C HIS A 60 -13.66 -2.10 -20.65
N ALA A 61 -14.11 -3.11 -21.40
CA ALA A 61 -14.10 -4.49 -20.95
C ALA A 61 -12.68 -5.03 -20.62
N GLY A 62 -11.64 -4.38 -21.12
CA GLY A 62 -10.25 -4.73 -20.81
C GLY A 62 -9.56 -3.81 -19.80
N GLN A 63 -10.26 -2.78 -19.31
CA GLN A 63 -9.76 -1.85 -18.32
C GLN A 63 -9.96 -2.42 -16.91
N ASN A 64 -9.21 -1.89 -15.94
CA ASN A 64 -9.35 -2.20 -14.53
C ASN A 64 -9.25 -3.70 -14.16
N LEU A 65 -8.59 -4.51 -15.00
CA LEU A 65 -8.42 -5.94 -14.71
C LEU A 65 -7.68 -6.19 -13.39
N ALA A 66 -6.74 -5.33 -13.01
CA ALA A 66 -6.05 -5.42 -11.71
C ALA A 66 -7.02 -5.25 -10.52
N GLU A 67 -8.02 -4.38 -10.64
CA GLU A 67 -9.07 -4.22 -9.62
C GLU A 67 -9.94 -5.48 -9.53
N SER A 68 -10.33 -6.04 -10.66
CA SER A 68 -11.08 -7.29 -10.71
C SER A 68 -10.31 -8.48 -10.13
N LEU A 69 -8.99 -8.55 -10.37
CA LEU A 69 -8.09 -9.53 -9.73
C LEU A 69 -8.03 -9.34 -8.21
N SER A 70 -7.95 -8.08 -7.76
CA SER A 70 -7.91 -7.76 -6.33
C SER A 70 -9.22 -8.07 -5.60
N ALA A 71 -10.35 -7.89 -6.29
CA ALA A 71 -11.69 -8.17 -5.76
C ALA A 71 -12.08 -9.66 -5.86
N ALA A 72 -11.36 -10.45 -6.65
CA ALA A 72 -11.67 -11.88 -6.85
C ALA A 72 -11.49 -12.68 -5.55
N PRO A 73 -12.33 -13.69 -5.31
CA PRO A 73 -12.10 -14.65 -4.23
C PRO A 73 -10.72 -15.29 -4.37
N GLN A 74 -9.93 -15.19 -3.34
CA GLN A 74 -8.60 -15.81 -3.30
C GLN A 74 -8.70 -17.25 -2.79
N PRO A 75 -7.86 -18.17 -3.29
CA PRO A 75 -7.81 -19.53 -2.77
C PRO A 75 -7.35 -19.56 -1.31
N ASP A 76 -7.71 -20.63 -0.60
CA ASP A 76 -7.29 -20.85 0.78
C ASP A 76 -5.76 -20.81 0.93
N GLY A 77 -5.29 -20.09 1.94
CA GLY A 77 -3.86 -19.90 2.20
C GLY A 77 -3.17 -18.83 1.33
N ALA A 78 -3.92 -18.10 0.52
CA ALA A 78 -3.38 -16.94 -0.20
C ALA A 78 -2.98 -15.81 0.74
N SER A 79 -2.16 -14.90 0.24
CA SER A 79 -1.78 -13.68 0.96
C SER A 79 -3.03 -12.87 1.36
N PRO A 80 -3.09 -12.32 2.59
CA PRO A 80 -4.18 -11.41 2.98
C PRO A 80 -4.17 -10.09 2.22
N LEU A 81 -3.06 -9.80 1.51
CA LEU A 81 -2.91 -8.62 0.66
C LEU A 81 -3.51 -8.87 -0.72
N SER A 82 -4.28 -7.91 -1.23
CA SER A 82 -4.80 -7.96 -2.60
C SER A 82 -3.68 -7.97 -3.65
N TYR A 83 -4.01 -8.35 -4.88
CA TYR A 83 -3.04 -8.30 -5.97
C TYR A 83 -2.50 -6.88 -6.19
N ALA A 84 -3.36 -5.86 -6.16
CA ALA A 84 -2.94 -4.47 -6.32
C ALA A 84 -1.96 -4.02 -5.23
N ALA A 85 -2.22 -4.39 -3.98
CA ALA A 85 -1.33 -4.08 -2.86
C ALA A 85 0.03 -4.77 -3.01
N ARG A 86 0.07 -6.07 -3.33
CA ARG A 86 1.32 -6.81 -3.56
C ARG A 86 2.12 -6.24 -4.72
N HIS A 87 1.44 -5.86 -5.80
CA HIS A 87 2.09 -5.24 -6.97
C HIS A 87 2.72 -3.89 -6.61
N SER A 88 1.99 -3.02 -5.90
CA SER A 88 2.51 -1.73 -5.43
C SER A 88 3.72 -1.91 -4.49
N ILE A 89 3.66 -2.86 -3.55
CA ILE A 89 4.80 -3.17 -2.68
C ILE A 89 6.03 -3.51 -3.52
N LYS A 90 5.90 -4.39 -4.49
CA LYS A 90 7.01 -4.83 -5.32
C LYS A 90 7.60 -3.72 -6.19
N THR A 91 6.73 -2.92 -6.83
CA THR A 91 7.16 -1.91 -7.81
C THR A 91 7.61 -0.61 -7.17
N ASP A 92 6.99 -0.22 -6.06
CA ASP A 92 7.18 1.11 -5.47
C ASP A 92 8.00 1.04 -4.18
N TYR A 93 7.88 -0.05 -3.40
CA TYR A 93 8.66 -0.20 -2.18
C TYR A 93 9.92 -1.02 -2.41
N ASP A 94 9.83 -2.30 -2.78
CA ASP A 94 10.99 -3.19 -2.88
C ASP A 94 12.04 -2.67 -3.88
N ALA A 95 11.60 -2.04 -4.96
CA ALA A 95 12.48 -1.46 -5.96
C ALA A 95 13.29 -0.25 -5.46
N ASN A 96 12.83 0.44 -4.41
CA ASN A 96 13.39 1.73 -3.99
C ASN A 96 13.95 1.72 -2.56
N ILE A 97 13.38 0.91 -1.67
CA ILE A 97 13.63 1.01 -0.23
C ILE A 97 15.09 0.75 0.18
N GLY A 98 15.79 -0.09 -0.57
CA GLY A 98 17.19 -0.41 -0.30
C GLY A 98 18.09 0.81 -0.22
N ALA A 99 17.89 1.78 -1.12
CA ALA A 99 18.67 3.01 -1.13
C ALA A 99 18.39 3.92 0.08
N TYR A 100 17.16 3.95 0.56
CA TYR A 100 16.79 4.70 1.77
C TYR A 100 17.30 4.02 3.04
N LEU A 101 17.21 2.70 3.10
CA LEU A 101 17.72 1.92 4.23
C LEU A 101 19.24 2.09 4.38
N GLU A 102 19.99 2.08 3.27
CA GLU A 102 21.42 2.34 3.27
C GLU A 102 21.76 3.74 3.81
N LYS A 103 21.00 4.75 3.39
CA LYS A 103 21.20 6.13 3.92
C LYS A 103 20.89 6.20 5.41
N ALA A 104 19.83 5.53 5.89
CA ALA A 104 19.51 5.48 7.31
C ALA A 104 20.62 4.81 8.12
N ARG A 105 21.08 3.62 7.68
CA ARG A 105 22.19 2.90 8.32
C ARG A 105 23.47 3.72 8.41
N LYS A 106 23.79 4.42 7.33
CA LYS A 106 24.95 5.31 7.31
C LYS A 106 24.81 6.49 8.28
N ALA A 107 23.64 7.13 8.32
CA ALA A 107 23.38 8.24 9.22
C ALA A 107 23.42 7.81 10.69
N LEU A 108 22.88 6.63 11.01
CA LEU A 108 22.83 6.06 12.35
C LEU A 108 24.11 5.30 12.73
N GLN A 109 25.02 5.01 11.78
CA GLN A 109 26.17 4.13 11.95
C GLN A 109 25.78 2.74 12.51
N ASN A 110 24.59 2.24 12.09
CA ASN A 110 24.02 0.99 12.55
C ASN A 110 23.59 0.11 11.37
N ASP A 111 24.42 -0.87 11.00
CA ASP A 111 24.17 -1.77 9.87
C ASP A 111 23.02 -2.75 10.12
N LYS A 112 22.58 -2.91 11.38
CA LYS A 112 21.48 -3.79 11.76
C LYS A 112 20.12 -3.11 11.69
N PHE A 113 20.10 -1.77 11.50
CA PHE A 113 18.86 -1.03 11.41
C PHE A 113 18.01 -1.48 10.22
N VAL A 114 16.70 -1.66 10.44
CA VAL A 114 15.76 -2.15 9.43
C VAL A 114 14.47 -1.35 9.39
N PHE A 115 13.85 -1.32 8.22
CA PHE A 115 12.49 -0.82 8.03
C PHE A 115 11.50 -2.00 8.01
N ASP A 116 10.47 -1.94 8.82
CA ASP A 116 9.38 -2.92 8.87
C ASP A 116 8.04 -2.20 8.64
N PRO A 117 7.50 -2.25 7.43
CA PRO A 117 6.20 -1.64 7.13
C PRO A 117 5.02 -2.35 7.78
N SER A 118 5.19 -3.60 8.26
CA SER A 118 4.10 -4.41 8.83
C SER A 118 2.89 -4.49 7.89
N TRP A 119 3.10 -4.92 6.65
CA TRP A 119 2.17 -4.83 5.52
C TRP A 119 0.75 -5.28 5.80
N GLU A 120 0.59 -6.42 6.47
CA GLU A 120 -0.74 -6.97 6.79
C GLU A 120 -1.50 -6.07 7.75
N GLN A 121 -0.80 -5.49 8.73
CA GLN A 121 -1.39 -4.56 9.70
C GLN A 121 -1.78 -3.24 9.02
N LEU A 122 -0.91 -2.71 8.14
CA LEU A 122 -1.23 -1.52 7.35
C LEU A 122 -2.46 -1.74 6.47
N ALA A 123 -2.48 -2.84 5.72
CA ALA A 123 -3.59 -3.16 4.83
C ALA A 123 -4.91 -3.36 5.62
N ALA A 124 -4.86 -4.05 6.75
CA ALA A 124 -6.03 -4.24 7.61
C ALA A 124 -6.58 -2.91 8.15
N ALA A 125 -5.68 -2.01 8.58
CA ALA A 125 -6.06 -0.69 9.07
C ALA A 125 -6.66 0.18 7.96
N LEU A 126 -6.07 0.17 6.75
CA LEU A 126 -6.58 0.93 5.61
C LEU A 126 -7.94 0.39 5.15
N LYS A 127 -8.10 -0.93 5.07
CA LYS A 127 -9.37 -1.57 4.67
C LYS A 127 -10.52 -1.26 5.64
N GLY A 128 -10.23 -1.12 6.94
CA GLY A 128 -11.22 -0.79 7.98
C GLY A 128 -11.37 0.70 8.26
N GLY A 129 -10.51 1.54 7.69
CA GLY A 129 -10.44 2.96 7.97
C GLY A 129 -11.58 3.76 7.33
N LYS A 130 -12.07 4.78 8.06
CA LYS A 130 -12.97 5.79 7.50
C LYS A 130 -12.13 6.83 6.79
N ASP A 131 -12.64 7.40 5.71
CA ASP A 131 -11.98 8.45 4.92
C ASP A 131 -10.65 8.02 4.26
N VAL A 132 -10.43 6.72 4.12
CA VAL A 132 -9.32 6.17 3.34
C VAL A 132 -9.63 6.31 1.84
N ARG A 133 -8.62 6.65 1.06
CA ARG A 133 -8.76 6.74 -0.41
C ARG A 133 -9.09 5.38 -1.00
N ASP A 134 -9.97 5.34 -1.97
CA ASP A 134 -10.39 4.10 -2.65
C ASP A 134 -9.23 3.40 -3.38
N ASP A 135 -8.18 4.14 -3.76
CA ASP A 135 -7.00 3.64 -4.49
C ASP A 135 -5.80 3.30 -3.57
N TRP A 136 -6.02 3.12 -2.27
CA TRP A 136 -4.94 2.86 -1.31
C TRP A 136 -4.12 1.62 -1.65
N GLU A 137 -4.75 0.57 -2.16
CA GLU A 137 -4.06 -0.68 -2.52
C GLU A 137 -3.00 -0.47 -3.60
N THR A 138 -3.33 0.32 -4.62
CA THR A 138 -2.41 0.62 -5.71
C THR A 138 -1.29 1.59 -5.33
N ASN A 139 -1.37 2.20 -4.15
CA ASN A 139 -0.41 3.17 -3.63
C ASN A 139 0.27 2.72 -2.33
N LEU A 140 0.02 1.50 -1.84
CA LEU A 140 0.49 1.02 -0.54
C LEU A 140 2.02 1.03 -0.43
N GLY A 141 2.72 0.57 -1.45
CA GLY A 141 4.18 0.57 -1.51
C GLY A 141 4.76 1.98 -1.51
N GLN A 142 4.22 2.88 -2.33
CA GLN A 142 4.64 4.28 -2.39
C GLN A 142 4.37 5.01 -1.06
N PHE A 143 3.22 4.74 -0.43
CA PHE A 143 2.89 5.28 0.88
C PHE A 143 3.98 4.96 1.91
N ALA A 144 4.34 3.69 2.07
CA ALA A 144 5.37 3.29 3.01
C ALA A 144 6.75 3.88 2.66
N THR A 145 7.12 3.86 1.38
CA THR A 145 8.38 4.44 0.89
C THR A 145 8.50 5.91 1.28
N ASN A 146 7.44 6.70 1.11
CA ASN A 146 7.46 8.13 1.41
C ASN A 146 7.69 8.41 2.91
N TYR A 147 7.13 7.60 3.81
CA TYR A 147 7.36 7.77 5.25
C TYR A 147 8.78 7.41 5.66
N PHE A 148 9.36 6.36 5.08
CA PHE A 148 10.75 6.01 5.36
C PHE A 148 11.74 6.99 4.74
N ASP A 149 11.47 7.53 3.55
CA ASP A 149 12.25 8.64 2.98
C ASP A 149 12.16 9.90 3.87
N GLY A 150 10.96 10.23 4.35
CA GLY A 150 10.77 11.31 5.32
C GLY A 150 11.62 11.13 6.59
N PHE A 151 11.67 9.91 7.14
CA PHE A 151 12.53 9.60 8.28
C PHE A 151 14.02 9.82 7.95
N VAL A 152 14.50 9.31 6.82
CA VAL A 152 15.88 9.53 6.36
C VAL A 152 16.19 11.01 6.21
N SER A 153 15.24 11.79 5.70
CA SER A 153 15.38 13.24 5.56
C SER A 153 15.53 13.92 6.92
N VAL A 154 14.80 13.48 7.96
CA VAL A 154 14.93 13.98 9.34
C VAL A 154 16.31 13.62 9.92
N LEU A 155 16.80 12.40 9.74
CA LEU A 155 18.14 12.00 10.21
C LEU A 155 19.22 12.90 9.61
N ASN A 156 19.14 13.20 8.32
CA ASN A 156 20.08 14.10 7.65
C ASN A 156 19.96 15.54 8.12
N TYR A 157 18.74 16.05 8.27
CA TYR A 157 18.48 17.41 8.75
C TYR A 157 19.02 17.64 10.17
N GLN A 158 18.81 16.66 11.05
CA GLN A 158 19.28 16.68 12.44
C GLN A 158 20.77 16.30 12.55
N LYS A 159 21.45 16.00 11.43
CA LYS A 159 22.89 15.68 11.37
C LYS A 159 23.30 14.51 12.26
N PHE A 160 22.47 13.47 12.35
CA PHE A 160 22.77 12.28 13.17
C PHE A 160 24.15 11.70 12.92
N HIS A 161 24.66 11.78 11.66
CA HIS A 161 25.99 11.28 11.31
C HIS A 161 27.14 12.05 11.96
N GLU A 162 26.90 13.32 12.41
CA GLU A 162 27.88 14.18 13.08
C GLU A 162 27.75 14.15 14.62
N ASP A 163 26.60 13.69 15.15
CA ASP A 163 26.26 13.78 16.58
C ASP A 163 26.20 12.38 17.21
N GLU A 164 27.24 12.02 17.96
CA GLU A 164 27.36 10.74 18.66
C GLU A 164 26.28 10.58 19.75
N MET A 165 25.98 11.65 20.51
CA MET A 165 25.02 11.60 21.59
C MET A 165 23.61 11.30 21.05
N LEU A 166 23.22 11.87 19.90
CA LEU A 166 21.95 11.56 19.25
C LEU A 166 21.87 10.11 18.82
N ARG A 167 22.96 9.56 18.28
CA ARG A 167 23.02 8.15 17.85
C ARG A 167 22.92 7.20 19.03
N GLU A 168 23.71 7.44 20.08
CA GLU A 168 23.67 6.65 21.32
C GLU A 168 22.29 6.69 21.97
N GLY A 169 21.67 7.88 22.09
CA GLY A 169 20.33 8.03 22.63
C GLY A 169 19.26 7.30 21.80
N LEU A 170 19.41 7.29 20.47
CA LEU A 170 18.50 6.50 19.63
C LEU A 170 18.74 5.00 19.81
N GLU A 171 19.99 4.54 19.89
CA GLU A 171 20.32 3.13 20.07
C GLU A 171 19.83 2.61 21.44
N GLU A 172 19.95 3.39 22.50
CA GLU A 172 19.40 3.07 23.81
C GLU A 172 17.86 2.99 23.80
N GLY A 173 17.21 3.95 23.10
CA GLY A 173 15.75 4.00 22.99
C GLY A 173 15.17 2.98 22.04
N VAL A 174 15.95 2.49 21.04
CA VAL A 174 15.52 1.57 19.96
C VAL A 174 16.46 0.35 19.90
N PRO A 175 16.57 -0.42 20.97
CA PRO A 175 17.52 -1.53 21.06
C PRO A 175 17.28 -2.62 19.99
N ASN A 176 16.06 -2.74 19.46
CA ASN A 176 15.76 -3.68 18.39
C ASN A 176 16.28 -3.20 17.01
N GLY A 177 16.61 -1.91 16.86
CA GLY A 177 17.06 -1.34 15.60
C GLY A 177 16.00 -1.39 14.49
N VAL A 178 14.71 -1.34 14.85
CA VAL A 178 13.59 -1.45 13.90
C VAL A 178 12.80 -0.15 13.85
N LEU A 179 12.53 0.33 12.63
CA LEU A 179 11.55 1.38 12.37
C LEU A 179 10.30 0.76 11.74
N LYS A 180 9.18 0.89 12.44
CA LYS A 180 7.87 0.41 11.99
C LYS A 180 6.99 1.54 11.47
N LEU A 181 6.06 1.19 10.60
CA LEU A 181 4.99 2.09 10.15
C LEU A 181 3.65 1.54 10.65
N ARG A 182 2.85 2.39 11.29
CA ARG A 182 1.55 2.00 11.86
C ARG A 182 0.49 3.05 11.55
N ILE A 183 -0.69 2.61 11.17
CA ILE A 183 -1.86 3.46 11.07
C ILE A 183 -2.66 3.37 12.37
N VAL A 184 -3.04 4.53 12.91
CA VAL A 184 -3.81 4.67 14.14
C VAL A 184 -5.04 5.54 13.89
N GLU A 185 -6.08 5.33 14.67
CA GLU A 185 -7.28 6.17 14.58
C GLU A 185 -6.98 7.61 15.01
N LYS A 186 -6.19 7.77 16.07
CA LYS A 186 -5.84 9.07 16.63
C LYS A 186 -4.40 9.07 17.14
N LEU A 187 -3.68 10.15 16.85
CA LEU A 187 -2.35 10.39 17.39
C LEU A 187 -2.39 10.73 18.88
N THR A 188 -1.37 10.34 19.63
CA THR A 188 -1.29 10.57 21.10
C THR A 188 -1.04 12.02 21.44
N THR A 189 -0.27 12.73 20.63
CA THR A 189 0.07 14.14 20.85
C THR A 189 -1.12 15.08 20.72
N GLY A 190 -2.24 14.64 20.16
CA GLY A 190 -3.45 15.44 20.00
C GLY A 190 -3.27 16.72 19.17
N GLN A 191 -2.11 16.88 18.55
CA GLN A 191 -1.77 18.03 17.73
C GLN A 191 -2.28 17.88 16.31
N SER A 192 -2.27 18.96 15.54
CA SER A 192 -2.69 19.03 14.14
C SER A 192 -1.71 18.37 13.15
N SER A 193 -0.87 17.47 13.62
CA SER A 193 0.03 16.71 12.75
C SER A 193 -0.64 15.45 12.21
N TYR A 194 -0.21 15.03 11.01
CA TYR A 194 -0.73 13.83 10.34
C TYR A 194 0.04 12.57 10.74
N ASN A 195 1.16 12.74 11.41
CA ASN A 195 2.02 11.65 11.90
C ASN A 195 2.75 12.07 13.16
N GLU A 196 3.20 11.08 13.91
CA GLU A 196 4.10 11.23 15.05
C GLU A 196 5.07 10.06 15.11
N ILE A 197 6.19 10.26 15.80
CA ILE A 197 7.15 9.17 16.06
C ILE A 197 7.07 8.83 17.54
N THR A 198 6.94 7.54 17.84
CA THR A 198 6.84 7.00 19.19
C THR A 198 7.80 5.82 19.38
N LEU A 199 8.07 5.49 20.64
CA LEU A 199 8.78 4.26 21.01
C LEU A 199 7.77 3.24 21.50
N ASP A 200 7.86 2.02 20.99
CA ASP A 200 6.98 0.91 21.36
C ASP A 200 7.76 -0.39 21.46
N ASN A 201 7.92 -0.92 22.67
CA ASN A 201 8.62 -2.18 22.96
C ASN A 201 10.05 -2.28 22.37
N GLY A 202 10.78 -1.15 22.35
CA GLY A 202 12.15 -1.09 21.82
C GLY A 202 12.23 -0.91 20.30
N ASP A 203 11.11 -0.67 19.64
CA ASP A 203 11.02 -0.27 18.24
C ASP A 203 10.71 1.21 18.13
N LEU A 204 11.18 1.83 17.06
CA LEU A 204 10.74 3.16 16.65
C LEU A 204 9.51 3.00 15.75
N VAL A 205 8.45 3.76 15.98
CA VAL A 205 7.20 3.63 15.23
C VAL A 205 6.77 4.97 14.68
N ILE A 206 6.65 5.08 13.36
CA ILE A 206 5.94 6.18 12.73
C ILE A 206 4.45 5.84 12.80
N GLN A 207 3.70 6.61 13.56
CA GLN A 207 2.24 6.53 13.62
C GLN A 207 1.62 7.54 12.67
N VAL A 208 0.64 7.11 11.88
CA VAL A 208 -0.08 7.93 10.91
C VAL A 208 -1.56 7.86 11.23
N SER A 209 -2.25 8.99 11.29
CA SER A 209 -3.69 9.02 11.45
C SER A 209 -4.39 9.24 10.12
N TYR A 210 -5.41 8.43 9.84
CA TYR A 210 -6.31 8.65 8.70
C TYR A 210 -7.40 9.70 9.02
N ILE A 211 -7.61 10.04 10.28
CA ILE A 211 -8.52 11.14 10.66
C ILE A 211 -7.76 12.46 10.52
N GLN A 212 -8.06 13.22 9.49
CA GLN A 212 -7.55 14.58 9.37
C GLN A 212 -8.04 15.40 10.56
N PRO A 213 -7.15 16.12 11.30
CA PRO A 213 -7.60 17.08 12.29
C PRO A 213 -8.48 18.08 11.57
N GLN A 214 -9.73 18.17 11.98
CA GLN A 214 -10.65 19.18 11.45
C GLN A 214 -9.98 20.54 11.67
N MET A 215 -9.59 21.19 10.58
CA MET A 215 -9.23 22.61 10.66
C MET A 215 -10.46 23.30 11.22
N ARG A 216 -10.40 23.73 12.47
CA ARG A 216 -11.40 24.63 13.01
C ARG A 216 -11.40 25.84 12.10
N SER A 217 -12.42 25.95 11.28
CA SER A 217 -12.71 27.19 10.59
C SER A 217 -13.02 28.21 11.68
N ASN A 218 -12.01 28.96 12.11
CA ASN A 218 -12.21 30.22 12.81
C ASN A 218 -12.89 31.15 11.81
N ARG A 219 -14.21 31.01 11.68
CA ARG A 219 -15.03 32.10 11.18
C ARG A 219 -15.20 33.06 12.35
N CYS A 220 -14.38 34.11 12.37
CA CYS A 220 -14.74 35.36 12.99
C CYS A 220 -15.71 36.10 12.09
#